data_75bed4f2958a119132506ae52a72179d
#
_entry.id   75bed4f2958a119132506ae52a72179d
#
_cell.length_a   1.000
_cell.length_b   1.000
_cell.length_c   1.000
_cell.angle_alpha   90.00
_cell.angle_beta   90.00
_cell.angle_gamma   90.00
#
_symmetry.space_group_name_H-M   'P 1'
#
loop_
_entity.id
_entity.type
_entity.pdbx_description
1 polymer ?
#
loop_
_entity_poly.entity_id
_entity_poly.type
_entity_poly.pdbx_seq_one_letter_code
_entity_poly.pdbx_strand_id
1 'polypeptide(L)'
;AYEDKVSRRGLRVGDLFNPADFAIKLKEVLSYHNFMLTEYYKVEAVDYDTVLEQALSVADLLKSMVVDVTDLLETARQNNQSIMFEGAQGTLRDIDHGTYPYVTSSNTTVGGVCTGAGFGPLNLDYVLGIVKAYTTRVGSGPFPTELDCEVGQHLGVKGHEFGATTGRK
;
A
#
# COMPACT_ATOMS: atom_id res chain seq x y z
N ALA A 1 -1.41 7.26 5.03
CA ALA A 1 -2.54 6.96 4.15
C ALA A 1 -3.47 5.90 4.74
N TYR A 2 -2.97 4.72 5.15
CA TYR A 2 -3.82 3.68 5.76
C TYR A 2 -4.46 4.14 7.08
N GLU A 3 -3.72 4.81 7.94
CA GLU A 3 -4.24 5.37 9.19
C GLU A 3 -5.36 6.37 8.92
N ASP A 4 -5.16 7.30 8.00
CA ASP A 4 -6.19 8.28 7.63
C ASP A 4 -7.42 7.61 7.01
N LYS A 5 -7.22 6.59 6.17
CA LYS A 5 -8.32 5.81 5.59
C LYS A 5 -9.17 5.13 6.68
N VAL A 6 -8.54 4.44 7.63
CA VAL A 6 -9.23 3.71 8.69
C VAL A 6 -9.93 4.66 9.67
N SER A 7 -9.33 5.81 9.98
CA SER A 7 -9.97 6.88 10.78
C SER A 7 -11.02 7.67 10.01
N ARG A 8 -11.24 7.38 8.72
CA ARG A 8 -12.21 7.99 7.82
C ARG A 8 -11.99 9.48 7.53
N ARG A 9 -10.75 9.97 7.68
CA ARG A 9 -10.33 11.32 7.31
C ARG A 9 -9.47 11.35 6.03
N GLY A 10 -9.24 10.19 5.41
CA GLY A 10 -8.41 10.09 4.20
C GLY A 10 -9.05 10.77 2.99
N LEU A 11 -8.23 11.49 2.23
CA LEU A 11 -8.60 12.03 0.93
C LEU A 11 -8.60 10.92 -0.12
N ARG A 12 -9.57 10.95 -0.99
CA ARG A 12 -9.73 9.99 -2.09
C ARG A 12 -9.46 10.70 -3.42
N VAL A 13 -8.98 9.94 -4.43
CA VAL A 13 -8.76 10.50 -5.76
C VAL A 13 -10.02 11.15 -6.34
N GLY A 14 -11.19 10.54 -6.10
CA GLY A 14 -12.48 11.08 -6.52
C GLY A 14 -12.83 12.45 -5.91
N ASP A 15 -12.26 12.78 -4.75
CA ASP A 15 -12.50 14.10 -4.12
C ASP A 15 -11.91 15.24 -4.95
N LEU A 16 -10.86 14.98 -5.74
CA LEU A 16 -10.24 15.98 -6.63
C LEU A 16 -11.21 16.55 -7.68
N PHE A 17 -12.26 15.80 -7.99
CA PHE A 17 -13.24 16.22 -9.02
C PHE A 17 -14.31 17.17 -8.49
N ASN A 18 -14.29 17.45 -7.18
CA ASN A 18 -15.02 18.54 -6.56
C ASN A 18 -14.02 19.41 -5.78
N PRO A 19 -13.38 20.41 -6.42
CA PRO A 19 -12.33 21.21 -5.81
C PRO A 19 -12.73 21.90 -4.51
N ALA A 20 -13.99 22.33 -4.39
CA ALA A 20 -14.48 23.01 -3.18
C ALA A 20 -14.53 22.06 -1.98
N ASP A 21 -15.09 20.86 -2.14
CA ASP A 21 -15.14 19.84 -1.10
C ASP A 21 -13.75 19.30 -0.78
N PHE A 22 -12.90 19.11 -1.81
CA PHE A 22 -11.51 18.71 -1.62
C PHE A 22 -10.74 19.71 -0.76
N ALA A 23 -10.89 21.00 -1.02
CA ALA A 23 -10.22 22.06 -0.27
C ALA A 23 -10.61 22.03 1.22
N ILE A 24 -11.89 21.82 1.53
CA ILE A 24 -12.39 21.70 2.91
C ILE A 24 -11.78 20.48 3.59
N LYS A 25 -11.88 19.30 2.97
CA LYS A 25 -11.31 18.06 3.51
C LYS A 25 -9.80 18.14 3.69
N LEU A 26 -9.08 18.70 2.72
CA LEU A 26 -7.64 18.91 2.82
C LEU A 26 -7.28 19.78 4.02
N LYS A 27 -8.01 20.86 4.24
CA LYS A 27 -7.78 21.74 5.39
C LYS A 27 -7.94 21.01 6.72
N GLU A 28 -8.97 20.17 6.85
CA GLU A 28 -9.20 19.37 8.06
C GLU A 28 -8.05 18.37 8.29
N VAL A 29 -7.64 17.64 7.24
CA VAL A 29 -6.56 16.65 7.33
C VAL A 29 -5.23 17.33 7.66
N LEU A 30 -4.90 18.43 6.99
CA LEU A 30 -3.68 19.19 7.26
C LEU A 30 -3.66 19.82 8.66
N SER A 31 -4.81 20.25 9.17
CA SER A 31 -4.90 20.75 10.54
C SER A 31 -4.43 19.70 11.55
N TYR A 32 -4.87 18.47 11.40
CA TYR A 32 -4.43 17.35 12.25
C TYR A 32 -2.93 17.04 12.06
N HIS A 33 -2.49 16.86 10.82
CA HIS A 33 -1.09 16.47 10.57
C HIS A 33 -0.12 17.58 10.92
N ASN A 34 -0.46 18.83 10.63
CA ASN A 34 0.38 19.97 10.98
C ASN A 34 0.51 20.16 12.50
N PHE A 35 -0.57 19.89 13.25
CA PHE A 35 -0.47 19.85 14.72
C PHE A 35 0.58 18.82 15.16
N MET A 36 0.54 17.61 14.59
CA MET A 36 1.54 16.57 14.92
C MET A 36 2.96 16.99 14.50
N LEU A 37 3.11 17.59 13.33
CA LEU A 37 4.41 18.04 12.83
C LEU A 37 5.00 19.12 13.73
N THR A 38 4.22 20.15 14.06
CA THR A 38 4.72 21.28 14.84
C THR A 38 4.85 20.99 16.33
N GLU A 39 3.83 20.35 16.92
CA GLU A 39 3.78 20.18 18.38
C GLU A 39 4.53 18.95 18.86
N TYR A 40 4.47 17.84 18.13
CA TYR A 40 5.13 16.62 18.55
C TYR A 40 6.52 16.45 17.91
N TYR A 41 6.60 16.54 16.59
CA TYR A 41 7.88 16.35 15.88
C TYR A 41 8.77 17.57 15.84
N LYS A 42 8.25 18.77 16.17
CA LYS A 42 8.98 20.05 16.16
C LYS A 42 9.63 20.37 14.81
N VAL A 43 8.90 20.08 13.73
CA VAL A 43 9.27 20.42 12.36
C VAL A 43 8.26 21.39 11.76
N GLU A 44 8.57 21.95 10.60
CA GLU A 44 7.72 22.91 9.92
C GLU A 44 6.40 22.28 9.46
N ALA A 45 5.35 23.10 9.49
CA ALA A 45 4.05 22.75 8.95
C ALA A 45 4.09 22.64 7.42
N VAL A 46 3.26 21.76 6.88
CA VAL A 46 3.03 21.69 5.43
C VAL A 46 2.10 22.84 5.01
N ASP A 47 2.49 23.53 3.95
CA ASP A 47 1.72 24.66 3.42
C ASP A 47 0.47 24.17 2.67
N TYR A 48 -0.68 24.67 3.08
CA TYR A 48 -1.97 24.28 2.54
C TYR A 48 -2.15 24.65 1.07
N ASP A 49 -1.80 25.88 0.70
CA ASP A 49 -2.05 26.40 -0.65
C ASP A 49 -1.18 25.66 -1.67
N THR A 50 0.06 25.39 -1.32
CA THR A 50 0.98 24.57 -2.14
C THR A 50 0.43 23.18 -2.39
N VAL A 51 -0.06 22.49 -1.35
CA VAL A 51 -0.60 21.13 -1.50
C VAL A 51 -1.90 21.14 -2.31
N LEU A 52 -2.76 22.12 -2.08
CA LEU A 52 -4.01 22.27 -2.82
C LEU A 52 -3.75 22.47 -4.32
N GLU A 53 -2.87 23.39 -4.67
CA GLU A 53 -2.50 23.66 -6.06
C GLU A 53 -1.90 22.45 -6.74
N GLN A 54 -0.94 21.80 -6.09
CA GLN A 54 -0.31 20.58 -6.62
C GLN A 54 -1.32 19.44 -6.84
N ALA A 55 -2.22 19.22 -5.88
CA ALA A 55 -3.23 18.18 -5.98
C ALA A 55 -4.23 18.45 -7.11
N LEU A 56 -4.72 19.68 -7.23
CA LEU A 56 -5.68 20.06 -8.26
C LEU A 56 -5.05 20.10 -9.67
N SER A 57 -3.76 20.38 -9.79
CA SER A 57 -3.07 20.42 -11.08
C SER A 57 -3.09 19.08 -11.85
N VAL A 58 -3.25 17.96 -11.14
CA VAL A 58 -3.31 16.62 -11.74
C VAL A 58 -4.74 16.08 -11.90
N ALA A 59 -5.75 16.83 -11.43
CA ALA A 59 -7.14 16.35 -11.39
C ALA A 59 -7.67 15.98 -12.79
N ASP A 60 -7.47 16.83 -13.79
CA ASP A 60 -7.95 16.59 -15.17
C ASP A 60 -7.27 15.37 -15.80
N LEU A 61 -5.97 15.18 -15.56
CA LEU A 61 -5.23 14.01 -16.00
C LEU A 61 -5.81 12.73 -15.41
N LEU A 62 -6.09 12.72 -14.11
CA LEU A 62 -6.60 11.54 -13.40
C LEU A 62 -8.06 11.23 -13.73
N LYS A 63 -8.86 12.22 -14.11
CA LYS A 63 -10.29 12.06 -14.33
C LYS A 63 -10.63 10.95 -15.33
N SER A 64 -9.84 10.82 -16.39
CA SER A 64 -10.04 9.78 -17.39
C SER A 64 -9.64 8.38 -16.94
N MET A 65 -8.89 8.27 -15.84
CA MET A 65 -8.35 7.01 -15.31
C MET A 65 -9.16 6.48 -14.12
N VAL A 66 -10.07 7.28 -13.57
CA VAL A 66 -10.88 6.91 -12.40
C VAL A 66 -12.14 6.21 -12.84
N VAL A 67 -12.33 5.01 -12.34
CA VAL A 67 -13.49 4.16 -12.62
C VAL A 67 -13.98 3.51 -11.33
N ASP A 68 -15.20 3.01 -11.33
CA ASP A 68 -15.65 2.05 -10.34
C ASP A 68 -14.99 0.69 -10.65
N VAL A 69 -14.01 0.32 -9.83
CA VAL A 69 -13.23 -0.90 -10.03
C VAL A 69 -14.10 -2.14 -9.86
N THR A 70 -15.08 -2.11 -8.97
CA THR A 70 -15.99 -3.23 -8.73
C THR A 70 -16.83 -3.51 -9.98
N ASP A 71 -17.40 -2.47 -10.58
CA ASP A 71 -18.17 -2.58 -11.83
C ASP A 71 -17.31 -3.04 -13.00
N LEU A 72 -16.09 -2.51 -13.09
CA LEU A 72 -15.14 -2.90 -14.14
C LEU A 72 -14.80 -4.39 -14.07
N LEU A 73 -14.48 -4.89 -12.87
CA LEU A 73 -14.12 -6.29 -12.65
C LEU A 73 -15.32 -7.22 -12.85
N GLU A 74 -16.50 -6.82 -12.41
CA GLU A 74 -17.72 -7.61 -12.63
C GLU A 74 -18.08 -7.70 -14.12
N THR A 75 -17.94 -6.60 -14.84
CA THR A 75 -18.12 -6.57 -16.30
C THR A 75 -17.13 -7.49 -17.01
N ALA A 76 -15.84 -7.46 -16.62
CA ALA A 76 -14.83 -8.34 -17.15
C ALA A 76 -15.16 -9.83 -16.89
N ARG A 77 -15.62 -10.15 -15.70
CA ARG A 77 -16.04 -11.51 -15.31
C ARG A 77 -17.23 -11.98 -16.16
N GLN A 78 -18.27 -11.16 -16.30
CA GLN A 78 -19.45 -11.48 -17.10
C GLN A 78 -19.11 -11.70 -18.58
N ASN A 79 -18.09 -11.01 -19.08
CA ASN A 79 -17.57 -11.18 -20.43
C ASN A 79 -16.56 -12.32 -20.56
N ASN A 80 -16.41 -13.17 -19.54
CA ASN A 80 -15.45 -14.29 -19.51
C ASN A 80 -14.00 -13.86 -19.79
N GLN A 81 -13.62 -12.67 -19.40
CA GLN A 81 -12.24 -12.19 -19.52
C GLN A 81 -11.39 -12.78 -18.40
N SER A 82 -10.13 -13.10 -18.71
CA SER A 82 -9.16 -13.52 -17.70
C SER A 82 -8.74 -12.34 -16.86
N ILE A 83 -8.86 -12.48 -15.53
CA ILE A 83 -8.47 -11.46 -14.57
C ILE A 83 -7.33 -12.02 -13.71
N MET A 84 -6.21 -11.31 -13.65
CA MET A 84 -5.09 -11.66 -12.79
C MET A 84 -4.93 -10.61 -11.69
N PHE A 85 -4.93 -11.06 -10.45
CA PHE A 85 -4.60 -10.24 -9.29
C PHE A 85 -3.18 -10.54 -8.84
N GLU A 86 -2.35 -9.53 -8.77
CA GLU A 86 -1.00 -9.63 -8.25
C GLU A 86 -0.92 -8.92 -6.91
N GLY A 87 -0.55 -9.67 -5.87
CA GLY A 87 -0.28 -9.13 -4.54
C GLY A 87 1.16 -8.64 -4.42
N ALA A 88 1.44 -7.98 -3.31
CA ALA A 88 2.78 -7.54 -2.93
C ALA A 88 3.18 -8.14 -1.59
N GLN A 89 4.49 -8.17 -1.31
CA GLN A 89 5.09 -8.73 -0.10
C GLN A 89 4.82 -10.25 0.04
N GLY A 90 4.53 -10.72 1.25
CA GLY A 90 4.27 -12.13 1.52
C GLY A 90 3.55 -12.32 2.84
N THR A 91 3.04 -13.52 3.10
CA THR A 91 2.18 -13.85 4.24
C THR A 91 2.79 -13.47 5.60
N LEU A 92 4.11 -13.65 5.78
CA LEU A 92 4.79 -13.27 7.03
C LEU A 92 4.84 -11.75 7.27
N ARG A 93 4.48 -10.95 6.28
CA ARG A 93 4.39 -9.49 6.38
C ARG A 93 2.96 -8.97 6.39
N ASP A 94 1.98 -9.87 6.39
CA ASP A 94 0.57 -9.49 6.51
C ASP A 94 0.31 -8.83 7.87
N ILE A 95 -0.49 -7.76 7.89
CA ILE A 95 -0.73 -6.99 9.11
C ILE A 95 -1.44 -7.81 10.19
N ASP A 96 -2.30 -8.76 9.80
CA ASP A 96 -3.08 -9.57 10.73
C ASP A 96 -2.43 -10.92 11.01
N HIS A 97 -1.80 -11.54 10.02
CA HIS A 97 -1.29 -12.91 10.07
C HIS A 97 0.23 -13.00 10.02
N GLY A 98 0.93 -11.88 9.86
CA GLY A 98 2.38 -11.83 9.82
C GLY A 98 3.04 -11.74 11.18
N THR A 99 4.34 -11.45 11.17
CA THR A 99 5.18 -11.32 12.37
C THR A 99 5.08 -9.91 12.99
N TYR A 100 3.88 -9.53 13.39
CA TYR A 100 3.63 -8.22 14.01
C TYR A 100 4.58 -7.93 15.18
N PRO A 101 5.15 -6.72 15.33
CA PRO A 101 4.91 -5.50 14.53
C PRO A 101 5.77 -5.37 13.26
N TYR A 102 6.56 -6.35 12.91
CA TYR A 102 7.47 -6.34 11.76
C TYR A 102 6.74 -6.75 10.47
N VAL A 103 5.70 -6.02 10.13
CA VAL A 103 4.79 -6.29 9.01
C VAL A 103 4.63 -5.06 8.12
N THR A 104 3.92 -5.19 7.02
CA THR A 104 3.45 -4.04 6.23
C THR A 104 2.07 -3.59 6.72
N SER A 105 1.65 -2.37 6.40
CA SER A 105 0.35 -1.83 6.82
C SER A 105 -0.81 -2.30 5.92
N SER A 106 -0.72 -3.51 5.38
CA SER A 106 -1.73 -4.05 4.46
C SER A 106 -1.89 -5.57 4.60
N ASN A 107 -3.01 -6.09 4.12
CA ASN A 107 -3.22 -7.51 3.96
C ASN A 107 -2.54 -8.01 2.69
N THR A 108 -1.61 -8.95 2.85
CA THR A 108 -0.79 -9.50 1.77
C THR A 108 -1.27 -10.87 1.28
N THR A 109 -2.24 -11.44 1.97
CA THR A 109 -2.88 -12.71 1.60
C THR A 109 -3.95 -12.52 0.53
N VAL A 110 -4.46 -13.62 -0.02
CA VAL A 110 -5.52 -13.58 -1.04
C VAL A 110 -6.77 -12.80 -0.60
N GLY A 111 -7.06 -12.74 0.69
CA GLY A 111 -8.14 -11.91 1.25
C GLY A 111 -8.01 -10.43 0.92
N GLY A 112 -6.79 -9.94 0.68
CA GLY A 112 -6.52 -8.58 0.23
C GLY A 112 -7.15 -8.22 -1.12
N VAL A 113 -7.38 -9.21 -1.99
CA VAL A 113 -8.09 -9.01 -3.27
C VAL A 113 -9.53 -8.60 -3.01
N CYS A 114 -10.20 -9.29 -2.10
CA CYS A 114 -11.62 -9.03 -1.80
C CYS A 114 -11.83 -7.64 -1.20
N THR A 115 -11.00 -7.26 -0.23
CA THR A 115 -11.11 -5.95 0.43
C THR A 115 -10.55 -4.80 -0.40
N GLY A 116 -9.50 -5.06 -1.20
CA GLY A 116 -8.83 -4.03 -1.99
C GLY A 116 -9.50 -3.72 -3.33
N ALA A 117 -10.00 -4.75 -4.02
CA ALA A 117 -10.60 -4.62 -5.34
C ALA A 117 -12.15 -4.78 -5.34
N GLY A 118 -12.75 -5.16 -4.22
CA GLY A 118 -14.19 -5.42 -4.15
C GLY A 118 -14.63 -6.68 -4.91
N PHE A 119 -13.70 -7.61 -5.17
CA PHE A 119 -13.97 -8.83 -5.90
C PHE A 119 -14.42 -9.96 -4.97
N GLY A 120 -15.52 -10.64 -5.30
CA GLY A 120 -16.08 -11.69 -4.46
C GLY A 120 -15.15 -12.90 -4.32
N PRO A 121 -14.95 -13.45 -3.09
CA PRO A 121 -14.01 -14.55 -2.87
C PRO A 121 -14.38 -15.84 -3.61
N LEU A 122 -15.66 -16.06 -3.87
CA LEU A 122 -16.16 -17.24 -4.61
C LEU A 122 -15.91 -17.15 -6.12
N ASN A 123 -15.46 -16.01 -6.61
CA ASN A 123 -15.16 -15.77 -8.02
C ASN A 123 -13.66 -15.91 -8.33
N LEU A 124 -12.85 -16.35 -7.38
CA LEU A 124 -11.44 -16.68 -7.57
C LEU A 124 -11.30 -18.13 -7.95
N ASP A 125 -10.97 -18.40 -9.21
CA ASP A 125 -10.83 -19.78 -9.72
C ASP A 125 -9.56 -20.47 -9.21
N TYR A 126 -8.48 -19.69 -9.04
CA TYR A 126 -7.17 -20.23 -8.69
C TYR A 126 -6.34 -19.26 -7.86
N VAL A 127 -5.59 -19.76 -6.90
CA VAL A 127 -4.64 -19.00 -6.10
C VAL A 127 -3.25 -19.60 -6.25
N LEU A 128 -2.34 -18.86 -6.86
CA LEU A 128 -0.94 -19.23 -7.01
C LEU A 128 -0.10 -18.66 -5.86
N GLY A 129 0.43 -19.53 -5.03
CA GLY A 129 1.42 -19.16 -4.02
C GLY A 129 2.83 -19.17 -4.61
N ILE A 130 3.54 -18.04 -4.53
CA ILE A 130 4.94 -17.92 -4.96
C ILE A 130 5.83 -18.04 -3.74
N VAL A 131 6.81 -18.96 -3.80
CA VAL A 131 7.78 -19.19 -2.74
C VAL A 131 9.19 -19.06 -3.30
N LYS A 132 10.06 -18.35 -2.60
CA LYS A 132 11.48 -18.29 -2.96
C LYS A 132 12.16 -19.64 -2.71
N ALA A 133 13.17 -19.97 -3.50
CA ALA A 133 14.00 -21.16 -3.30
C ALA A 133 14.81 -21.11 -1.98
N TYR A 134 15.11 -19.89 -1.51
CA TYR A 134 15.65 -19.62 -0.17
C TYR A 134 14.97 -18.39 0.41
N THR A 135 14.75 -18.42 1.71
CA THR A 135 14.05 -17.30 2.39
C THR A 135 14.97 -16.10 2.52
N THR A 136 14.43 -14.91 2.30
CA THR A 136 15.12 -13.64 2.54
C THR A 136 14.26 -12.75 3.40
N ARG A 137 14.89 -11.91 4.23
CA ARG A 137 14.21 -10.90 5.01
C ARG A 137 15.00 -9.60 5.01
N VAL A 138 14.33 -8.52 4.69
CA VAL A 138 14.89 -7.17 4.79
C VAL A 138 14.26 -6.45 5.97
N GLY A 139 15.08 -5.76 6.76
CA GLY A 139 14.65 -5.06 7.96
C GLY A 139 14.66 -5.95 9.22
N SER A 140 14.07 -5.44 10.29
CA SER A 140 14.03 -6.12 11.59
C SER A 140 12.93 -7.19 11.63
N GLY A 141 13.01 -8.05 12.66
CA GLY A 141 12.01 -9.06 12.94
C GLY A 141 12.58 -10.47 12.99
N PRO A 142 11.79 -11.47 13.37
CA PRO A 142 12.25 -12.84 13.53
C PRO A 142 12.66 -13.44 12.18
N PHE A 143 13.82 -14.08 12.17
CA PHE A 143 14.35 -14.83 11.04
C PHE A 143 15.11 -16.07 11.53
N PRO A 144 14.38 -17.10 12.02
CA PRO A 144 15.02 -18.23 12.71
C PRO A 144 15.90 -19.11 11.82
N THR A 145 15.83 -18.95 10.51
CA THR A 145 16.67 -19.66 9.52
C THR A 145 17.78 -18.79 8.95
N GLU A 146 18.06 -17.64 9.56
CA GLU A 146 19.15 -16.77 9.13
C GLU A 146 20.49 -17.50 9.20
N LEU A 147 21.27 -17.36 8.13
CA LEU A 147 22.59 -17.94 8.02
C LEU A 147 23.66 -16.85 8.16
N ASP A 148 24.27 -16.78 9.34
CA ASP A 148 25.39 -15.86 9.60
C ASP A 148 26.75 -16.53 9.30
N CYS A 149 26.89 -17.02 8.07
CA CYS A 149 28.08 -17.71 7.58
C CYS A 149 28.38 -17.32 6.11
N GLU A 150 29.48 -17.84 5.57
CA GLU A 150 29.87 -17.57 4.17
C GLU A 150 28.77 -17.89 3.15
N VAL A 151 27.99 -18.94 3.39
CA VAL A 151 26.87 -19.32 2.52
C VAL A 151 25.79 -18.24 2.54
N GLY A 152 25.40 -17.75 3.73
CA GLY A 152 24.42 -16.68 3.87
C GLY A 152 24.87 -15.37 3.21
N GLN A 153 26.16 -15.01 3.39
CA GLN A 153 26.76 -13.84 2.75
C GLN A 153 26.76 -13.99 1.22
N HIS A 154 27.13 -15.17 0.71
CA HIS A 154 27.10 -15.46 -0.72
C HIS A 154 25.70 -15.35 -1.32
N LEU A 155 24.69 -15.91 -0.65
CA LEU A 155 23.28 -15.79 -1.07
C LEU A 155 22.82 -14.33 -1.09
N GLY A 156 23.15 -13.55 -0.07
CA GLY A 156 22.81 -12.12 0.00
C GLY A 156 23.41 -11.30 -1.16
N VAL A 157 24.69 -11.55 -1.47
CA VAL A 157 25.39 -10.86 -2.56
C VAL A 157 24.88 -11.29 -3.93
N LYS A 158 24.77 -12.59 -4.19
CA LYS A 158 24.34 -13.12 -5.48
C LYS A 158 22.86 -12.88 -5.76
N GLY A 159 22.01 -12.90 -4.72
CA GLY A 159 20.59 -12.61 -4.83
C GLY A 159 20.26 -11.12 -4.89
N HIS A 160 21.24 -10.23 -4.72
CA HIS A 160 21.02 -8.78 -4.60
C HIS A 160 19.99 -8.41 -3.52
N GLU A 161 19.99 -9.17 -2.42
CA GLU A 161 19.00 -9.05 -1.34
C GLU A 161 19.34 -7.90 -0.38
N PHE A 162 19.28 -6.68 -0.91
CA PHE A 162 19.54 -5.46 -0.14
C PHE A 162 18.25 -4.62 -0.06
N GLY A 163 17.98 -4.05 1.10
CA GLY A 163 16.84 -3.16 1.27
C GLY A 163 16.96 -1.92 0.40
N ALA A 164 15.98 -1.70 -0.47
CA ALA A 164 15.98 -0.58 -1.42
C ALA A 164 16.08 0.80 -0.73
N THR A 165 15.52 0.92 0.49
CA THR A 165 15.48 2.20 1.24
C THR A 165 16.59 2.32 2.29
N THR A 166 17.00 1.23 2.90
CA THR A 166 17.92 1.26 4.06
C THR A 166 19.29 0.65 3.77
N GLY A 167 19.47 0.01 2.62
CA GLY A 167 20.67 -0.75 2.28
C GLY A 167 20.99 -1.91 3.23
N ARG A 168 20.07 -2.25 4.15
CA ARG A 168 20.26 -3.38 5.07
C ARG A 168 20.14 -4.71 4.31
N LYS A 169 21.06 -5.59 4.67
CA LYS A 169 21.02 -7.01 4.25
C LYS A 169 19.93 -7.73 4.99
#